data_89ddaece3a61df5c914522e8287fd1d7
#
_entry.id   89ddaece3a61df5c914522e8287fd1d7
#
_cell.length_a   1.000
_cell.length_b   1.000
_cell.length_c   1.000
_cell.angle_alpha   90.00
_cell.angle_beta   90.00
_cell.angle_gamma   90.00
#
_symmetry.space_group_name_H-M   'P 1'
#
loop_
_entity.id
_entity.type
_entity.pdbx_description
1 polymer ?
#
loop_
_entity_poly.entity_id
_entity_poly.type
_entity_poly.pdbx_seq_one_letter_code
_entity_poly.pdbx_strand_id
1 'polypeptide(L)'
;TEIADAILETIPVPERYEVMDRCIQTENDYVFANECRIGYPKVQETFRELAKKHRLFIVSNAQCGYPELCMEKLGLGHVIEGHLCFGDTGTTKGKTIRALMEQYGIENAAYIGDTQGDYEATVEAGIPFIFAAYGFGSPDAWVAKIEKIEDLLKL
;
A
#
# COMPACT_ATOMS: atom_id res chain seq x y z
N THR A 1 4.43 3.95 15.18
CA THR A 1 4.82 3.83 16.59
C THR A 1 5.99 2.87 16.77
N GLU A 2 5.95 1.62 16.30
CA GLU A 2 7.06 0.66 16.42
C GLU A 2 8.38 1.19 15.82
N ILE A 3 8.33 1.86 14.68
CA ILE A 3 9.50 2.48 14.06
C ILE A 3 10.03 3.62 14.93
N ALA A 4 9.17 4.49 15.45
CA ALA A 4 9.56 5.56 16.35
C ALA A 4 10.18 5.00 17.63
N ASP A 5 9.60 3.95 18.18
CA ASP A 5 10.08 3.30 19.39
C ASP A 5 11.45 2.64 19.20
N ALA A 6 11.71 2.07 18.01
CA ALA A 6 12.99 1.43 17.68
C ALA A 6 14.10 2.44 17.34
N ILE A 7 13.78 3.53 16.63
CA ILE A 7 14.81 4.48 16.14
C ILE A 7 15.05 5.60 17.14
N LEU A 8 14.03 6.04 17.86
CA LEU A 8 14.07 7.20 18.75
C LEU A 8 14.01 6.81 20.24
N GLU A 9 14.51 5.64 20.59
CA GLU A 9 14.45 5.08 21.97
C GLU A 9 15.02 6.01 23.04
N THR A 10 15.98 6.87 22.70
CA THR A 10 16.59 7.86 23.61
C THR A 10 15.75 9.12 23.82
N ILE A 11 14.68 9.31 23.03
CA ILE A 11 13.77 10.46 23.15
C ILE A 11 12.56 10.06 24.01
N PRO A 12 12.10 10.90 24.96
CA PRO A 12 10.88 10.63 25.73
C PRO A 12 9.66 10.37 24.81
N VAL A 13 8.79 9.44 25.24
CA VAL A 13 7.69 8.93 24.40
C VAL A 13 6.81 10.04 23.76
N PRO A 14 6.34 11.08 24.46
CA PRO A 14 5.55 12.13 23.83
C PRO A 14 6.32 12.86 22.72
N GLU A 15 7.56 13.25 22.99
CA GLU A 15 8.42 13.98 22.05
C GLU A 15 8.79 13.10 20.84
N ARG A 16 8.94 11.80 21.04
CA ARG A 16 9.23 10.79 20.00
C ARG A 16 8.15 10.77 18.94
N TYR A 17 6.89 10.80 19.33
CA TYR A 17 5.78 10.79 18.39
C TYR A 17 5.65 12.12 17.65
N GLU A 18 5.87 13.25 18.33
CA GLU A 18 5.92 14.56 17.68
C GLU A 18 7.03 14.65 16.62
N VAL A 19 8.21 14.07 16.90
CA VAL A 19 9.31 13.99 15.92
C VAL A 19 8.90 13.14 14.72
N MET A 20 8.27 11.98 14.93
CA MET A 20 7.81 11.13 13.84
C MET A 20 6.74 11.82 12.98
N ASP A 21 5.76 12.47 13.60
CA ASP A 21 4.72 13.19 12.86
C ASP A 21 5.33 14.29 11.98
N ARG A 22 6.32 15.02 12.50
CA ARG A 22 7.06 16.02 11.72
C ARG A 22 7.87 15.41 10.58
N CYS A 23 8.47 14.23 10.78
CA CYS A 23 9.18 13.52 9.72
C CYS A 23 8.21 13.11 8.61
N ILE A 24 7.06 12.53 8.96
CA ILE A 24 6.01 12.13 8.01
C ILE A 24 5.51 13.34 7.23
N GLN A 25 5.21 14.44 7.91
CA GLN A 25 4.77 15.66 7.25
C GLN A 25 5.83 16.20 6.27
N THR A 26 7.10 16.24 6.72
CA THR A 26 8.21 16.70 5.88
C THR A 26 8.41 15.82 4.64
N GLU A 27 8.26 14.50 4.78
CA GLU A 27 8.32 13.55 3.67
C GLU A 27 7.19 13.81 2.67
N ASN A 28 5.96 13.92 3.15
CA ASN A 28 4.80 14.21 2.31
C ASN A 28 4.95 15.55 1.57
N ASP A 29 5.36 16.60 2.27
CA ASP A 29 5.60 17.92 1.68
C ASP A 29 6.70 17.87 0.60
N TYR A 30 7.78 17.12 0.86
CA TYR A 30 8.84 16.92 -0.11
C TYR A 30 8.36 16.17 -1.35
N VAL A 31 7.67 15.06 -1.18
CA VAL A 31 7.09 14.27 -2.28
C VAL A 31 6.08 15.10 -3.07
N PHE A 32 5.27 15.91 -2.40
CA PHE A 32 4.32 16.79 -3.06
C PHE A 32 5.01 17.87 -3.90
N ALA A 33 6.01 18.55 -3.34
CA ALA A 33 6.66 19.70 -3.96
C ALA A 33 7.61 19.34 -5.10
N ASN A 34 8.08 18.09 -5.17
CA ASN A 34 9.10 17.69 -6.13
C ASN A 34 8.56 16.75 -7.21
N GLU A 35 9.12 16.82 -8.41
CA GLU A 35 8.85 15.88 -9.51
C GLU A 35 9.60 14.56 -9.29
N CYS A 36 9.35 13.91 -8.16
CA CYS A 36 9.91 12.58 -7.88
C CYS A 36 9.25 11.52 -8.73
N ARG A 37 10.02 10.59 -9.24
CA ARG A 37 9.47 9.38 -9.86
C ARG A 37 9.06 8.41 -8.76
N ILE A 38 7.79 8.43 -8.37
CA ILE A 38 7.24 7.61 -7.27
C ILE A 38 6.61 6.29 -7.74
N GLY A 39 6.61 5.99 -9.02
CA GLY A 39 5.99 4.80 -9.57
C GLY A 39 6.89 4.01 -10.52
N TYR A 40 6.60 2.72 -10.61
CA TYR A 40 7.19 1.85 -11.61
C TYR A 40 6.73 2.21 -13.03
N PRO A 41 7.51 1.87 -14.07
CA PRO A 41 7.09 2.07 -15.46
C PRO A 41 5.73 1.42 -15.74
N LYS A 42 4.91 2.06 -16.56
CA LYS A 42 3.60 1.55 -17.04
C LYS A 42 2.51 1.32 -15.98
N VAL A 43 2.70 1.80 -14.76
CA VAL A 43 1.67 1.69 -13.71
C VAL A 43 0.34 2.27 -14.19
N GLN A 44 0.33 3.49 -14.76
CA GLN A 44 -0.89 4.15 -15.19
C GLN A 44 -1.66 3.37 -16.27
N GLU A 45 -0.94 2.91 -17.31
CA GLU A 45 -1.53 2.16 -18.40
C GLU A 45 -2.11 0.83 -17.91
N THR A 46 -1.33 0.11 -17.08
CA THR A 46 -1.72 -1.18 -16.54
C THR A 46 -2.97 -1.05 -15.67
N PHE A 47 -3.01 -0.07 -14.78
CA PHE A 47 -4.18 0.13 -13.91
C PHE A 47 -5.43 0.54 -14.70
N ARG A 48 -5.29 1.38 -15.74
CA ARG A 48 -6.42 1.70 -16.63
C ARG A 48 -6.98 0.48 -17.35
N GLU A 49 -6.10 -0.43 -17.80
CA GLU A 49 -6.57 -1.66 -18.46
C GLU A 49 -7.22 -2.62 -17.45
N LEU A 50 -6.64 -2.79 -16.27
CA LEU A 50 -7.22 -3.60 -15.19
C LEU A 50 -8.58 -3.07 -14.74
N ALA A 51 -8.74 -1.76 -14.59
CA ALA A 51 -9.99 -1.13 -14.17
C ALA A 51 -11.17 -1.37 -15.12
N LYS A 52 -10.92 -1.80 -16.36
CA LYS A 52 -11.99 -2.19 -17.30
C LYS A 52 -12.68 -3.51 -16.92
N LYS A 53 -12.03 -4.34 -16.11
CA LYS A 53 -12.49 -5.69 -15.76
C LYS A 53 -12.55 -5.94 -14.25
N HIS A 54 -11.82 -5.16 -13.47
CA HIS A 54 -11.64 -5.36 -12.04
C HIS A 54 -11.86 -4.04 -11.30
N ARG A 55 -12.37 -4.13 -10.10
CA ARG A 55 -12.38 -3.03 -9.13
C ARG A 55 -11.00 -2.95 -8.49
N LEU A 56 -10.43 -1.75 -8.41
CA LEU A 56 -9.08 -1.54 -7.89
C LEU A 56 -9.11 -0.74 -6.60
N PHE A 57 -8.35 -1.23 -5.61
CA PHE A 57 -8.26 -0.64 -4.27
C PHE A 57 -6.81 -0.59 -3.81
N ILE A 58 -6.52 0.27 -2.84
CA ILE A 58 -5.21 0.35 -2.19
C ILE A 58 -5.35 0.07 -0.69
N VAL A 59 -4.50 -0.82 -0.17
CA VAL A 59 -4.28 -0.97 1.27
C VAL A 59 -2.80 -0.81 1.57
N SER A 60 -2.47 0.08 2.51
CA SER A 60 -1.10 0.43 2.83
C SER A 60 -0.84 0.50 4.34
N ASN A 61 0.40 0.26 4.76
CA ASN A 61 0.85 0.54 6.13
C ASN A 61 1.21 2.02 6.34
N ALA A 62 1.01 2.87 5.34
CA ALA A 62 1.30 4.29 5.43
C ALA A 62 0.36 5.04 6.39
N GLN A 63 0.73 6.26 6.73
CA GLN A 63 -0.15 7.22 7.41
C GLN A 63 -1.13 7.85 6.42
N CYS A 64 -2.22 8.43 6.95
CA CYS A 64 -3.19 9.19 6.16
C CYS A 64 -2.49 10.28 5.33
N GLY A 65 -2.99 10.52 4.12
CA GLY A 65 -2.46 11.51 3.19
C GLY A 65 -1.43 10.97 2.21
N TYR A 66 -0.65 9.95 2.59
CA TYR A 66 0.37 9.39 1.70
C TYR A 66 -0.20 8.57 0.52
N PRO A 67 -1.17 7.67 0.73
CA PRO A 67 -1.83 6.97 -0.39
C PRO A 67 -2.50 7.93 -1.37
N GLU A 68 -3.19 8.95 -0.85
CA GLU A 68 -3.87 9.98 -1.66
C GLU A 68 -2.87 10.78 -2.50
N LEU A 69 -1.76 11.20 -1.88
CA LEU A 69 -0.67 11.88 -2.57
C LEU A 69 -0.08 11.01 -3.70
N CYS A 70 0.16 9.73 -3.43
CA CYS A 70 0.66 8.80 -4.44
C CYS A 70 -0.33 8.62 -5.59
N MET A 71 -1.62 8.47 -5.30
CA MET A 71 -2.66 8.35 -6.32
C MET A 71 -2.75 9.61 -7.18
N GLU A 72 -2.66 10.80 -6.59
CA GLU A 72 -2.65 12.07 -7.32
C GLU A 72 -1.43 12.17 -8.24
N LYS A 73 -0.22 11.98 -7.69
CA LYS A 73 1.05 12.03 -8.44
C LYS A 73 1.12 11.01 -9.57
N LEU A 74 0.54 9.84 -9.40
CA LEU A 74 0.46 8.79 -10.41
C LEU A 74 -0.74 8.94 -11.35
N GLY A 75 -1.62 9.91 -11.13
CA GLY A 75 -2.84 10.10 -11.92
C GLY A 75 -3.77 8.89 -11.86
N LEU A 76 -3.89 8.22 -10.72
CA LEU A 76 -4.67 6.99 -10.50
C LEU A 76 -6.02 7.22 -9.83
N GLY A 77 -6.31 8.41 -9.33
CA GLY A 77 -7.52 8.70 -8.57
C GLY A 77 -8.84 8.42 -9.31
N HIS A 78 -8.80 8.31 -10.63
CA HIS A 78 -9.98 8.00 -11.44
C HIS A 78 -10.17 6.49 -11.72
N VAL A 79 -9.22 5.64 -11.33
CA VAL A 79 -9.28 4.18 -11.53
C VAL A 79 -9.27 3.39 -10.22
N ILE A 80 -8.86 4.02 -9.11
CA ILE A 80 -8.90 3.43 -7.77
C ILE A 80 -10.24 3.81 -7.14
N GLU A 81 -11.05 2.81 -6.77
CA GLU A 81 -12.37 3.04 -6.19
C GLU A 81 -12.32 3.42 -4.70
N GLY A 82 -11.27 3.03 -4.01
CA GLY A 82 -11.08 3.35 -2.60
C GLY A 82 -9.75 2.87 -2.06
N HIS A 83 -9.44 3.36 -0.87
CA HIS A 83 -8.24 2.96 -0.16
C HIS A 83 -8.47 2.96 1.35
N LEU A 84 -7.65 2.23 2.07
CA LEU A 84 -7.47 2.32 3.52
C LEU A 84 -5.99 2.15 3.85
N CYS A 85 -5.55 2.85 4.88
CA CYS A 85 -4.19 2.73 5.37
C CYS A 85 -4.12 2.50 6.88
N PHE A 86 -2.92 2.25 7.40
CA PHE A 86 -2.72 2.14 8.85
C PHE A 86 -3.18 3.39 9.59
N GLY A 87 -2.96 4.57 9.01
CA GLY A 87 -3.42 5.84 9.60
C GLY A 87 -4.94 5.91 9.78
N ASP A 88 -5.72 5.25 8.90
CA ASP A 88 -7.19 5.22 9.02
C ASP A 88 -7.67 4.23 10.09
N THR A 89 -7.00 3.09 10.20
CA THR A 89 -7.51 1.94 10.97
C THR A 89 -6.77 1.67 12.27
N GLY A 90 -5.52 2.06 12.37
CA GLY A 90 -4.64 1.80 13.51
C GLY A 90 -4.42 0.31 13.82
N THR A 91 -4.61 -0.58 12.82
CA THR A 91 -4.57 -2.03 13.02
C THR A 91 -3.68 -2.73 12.00
N THR A 92 -3.60 -4.06 12.04
CA THR A 92 -2.80 -4.85 11.10
C THR A 92 -3.30 -4.67 9.66
N LYS A 93 -2.41 -4.81 8.69
CA LYS A 93 -2.75 -4.73 7.26
C LYS A 93 -3.82 -5.76 6.87
N GLY A 94 -3.78 -6.97 7.43
CA GLY A 94 -4.78 -8.01 7.16
C GLY A 94 -6.18 -7.62 7.62
N LYS A 95 -6.30 -6.99 8.80
CA LYS A 95 -7.57 -6.44 9.27
C LYS A 95 -8.02 -5.25 8.45
N THR A 96 -7.09 -4.39 8.02
CA THR A 96 -7.38 -3.26 7.12
C THR A 96 -7.89 -3.75 5.76
N ILE A 97 -7.33 -4.83 5.20
CA ILE A 97 -7.85 -5.49 3.99
C ILE A 97 -9.30 -5.94 4.21
N ARG A 98 -9.59 -6.63 5.31
CA ARG A 98 -10.96 -7.08 5.61
C ARG A 98 -11.93 -5.92 5.77
N ALA A 99 -11.53 -4.86 6.47
CA ALA A 99 -12.36 -3.67 6.66
C ALA A 99 -12.69 -3.00 5.32
N LEU A 100 -11.73 -2.90 4.40
CA LEU A 100 -11.97 -2.39 3.06
C LEU A 100 -12.91 -3.31 2.26
N MET A 101 -12.70 -4.62 2.32
CA MET A 101 -13.57 -5.58 1.65
C MET A 101 -15.02 -5.47 2.15
N GLU A 102 -15.22 -5.36 3.46
CA GLU A 102 -16.53 -5.16 4.07
C GLU A 102 -17.16 -3.85 3.64
N GLN A 103 -16.41 -2.75 3.72
CA GLN A 103 -16.88 -1.40 3.36
C GLN A 103 -17.38 -1.31 1.91
N TYR A 104 -16.73 -2.03 1.00
CA TYR A 104 -17.03 -1.97 -0.45
C TYR A 104 -17.79 -3.20 -0.96
N GLY A 105 -18.21 -4.12 -0.08
CA GLY A 105 -18.96 -5.33 -0.44
C GLY A 105 -18.17 -6.26 -1.36
N ILE A 106 -16.87 -6.46 -1.08
CA ILE A 106 -15.98 -7.29 -1.90
C ILE A 106 -15.98 -8.71 -1.35
N GLU A 107 -16.47 -9.67 -2.12
CA GLU A 107 -16.48 -11.08 -1.74
C GLU A 107 -15.22 -11.82 -2.22
N ASN A 108 -14.67 -11.43 -3.37
CA ASN A 108 -13.52 -12.06 -3.98
C ASN A 108 -12.46 -11.02 -4.31
N ALA A 109 -11.27 -11.17 -3.76
CA ALA A 109 -10.13 -10.29 -3.96
C ALA A 109 -8.83 -11.09 -4.06
N ALA A 110 -7.80 -10.48 -4.65
CA ALA A 110 -6.40 -10.87 -4.52
C ALA A 110 -5.60 -9.63 -4.15
N TYR A 111 -4.55 -9.80 -3.35
CA TYR A 111 -3.65 -8.71 -2.97
C TYR A 111 -2.33 -8.86 -3.71
N ILE A 112 -1.87 -7.76 -4.28
CA ILE A 112 -0.57 -7.65 -4.94
C ILE A 112 0.37 -6.92 -3.99
N GLY A 113 1.47 -7.55 -3.63
CA GLY A 113 2.47 -6.98 -2.73
C GLY A 113 3.84 -7.59 -2.97
N ASP A 114 4.84 -7.07 -2.29
CA ASP A 114 6.23 -7.44 -2.52
C ASP A 114 6.96 -7.92 -1.27
N THR A 115 6.36 -7.83 -0.09
CA THR A 115 7.01 -8.17 1.18
C THR A 115 6.42 -9.41 1.85
N GLN A 116 7.19 -10.00 2.77
CA GLN A 116 6.69 -11.04 3.67
C GLN A 116 5.48 -10.55 4.48
N GLY A 117 5.50 -9.31 4.97
CA GLY A 117 4.37 -8.72 5.70
C GLY A 117 3.10 -8.57 4.84
N ASP A 118 3.22 -8.39 3.52
CA ASP A 118 2.08 -8.40 2.61
C ASP A 118 1.48 -9.80 2.49
N TYR A 119 2.33 -10.82 2.35
CA TYR A 119 1.90 -12.22 2.36
C TYR A 119 1.17 -12.58 3.67
N GLU A 120 1.75 -12.28 4.82
CA GLU A 120 1.14 -12.53 6.14
C GLU A 120 -0.20 -11.80 6.29
N ALA A 121 -0.30 -10.57 5.79
CA ALA A 121 -1.55 -9.82 5.76
C ALA A 121 -2.64 -10.52 4.92
N THR A 122 -2.28 -11.13 3.80
CA THR A 122 -3.23 -11.89 2.98
C THR A 122 -3.67 -13.19 3.64
N VAL A 123 -2.78 -13.86 4.35
CA VAL A 123 -3.11 -15.03 5.18
C VAL A 123 -4.11 -14.64 6.28
N GLU A 124 -3.86 -13.53 6.99
CA GLU A 124 -4.78 -12.99 7.99
C GLU A 124 -6.13 -12.61 7.36
N ALA A 125 -6.13 -12.00 6.18
CA ALA A 125 -7.34 -11.59 5.47
C ALA A 125 -8.10 -12.76 4.83
N GLY A 126 -7.44 -13.89 4.57
CA GLY A 126 -8.02 -15.06 3.91
C GLY A 126 -8.18 -14.90 2.40
N ILE A 127 -7.28 -14.15 1.75
CA ILE A 127 -7.31 -13.89 0.30
C ILE A 127 -6.00 -14.32 -0.38
N PRO A 128 -6.02 -14.62 -1.69
CA PRO A 128 -4.81 -14.94 -2.46
C PRO A 128 -3.79 -13.80 -2.49
N PHE A 129 -2.50 -14.18 -2.46
CA PHE A 129 -1.37 -13.27 -2.60
C PHE A 129 -0.69 -13.42 -3.96
N ILE A 130 -0.51 -12.30 -4.68
CA ILE A 130 0.27 -12.21 -5.91
C ILE A 130 1.57 -11.48 -5.60
N PHE A 131 2.69 -12.16 -5.81
CA PHE A 131 4.02 -11.61 -5.50
C PHE A 131 4.53 -10.69 -6.60
N ALA A 132 4.77 -9.44 -6.28
CA ALA A 132 5.42 -8.44 -7.13
C ALA A 132 6.94 -8.51 -6.96
N ALA A 133 7.61 -9.39 -7.71
CA ALA A 133 9.04 -9.69 -7.56
C ALA A 133 9.99 -8.56 -7.98
N TYR A 134 9.45 -7.48 -8.53
CA TYR A 134 10.20 -6.25 -8.83
C TYR A 134 10.28 -5.29 -7.63
N GLY A 135 9.66 -5.63 -6.51
CA GLY A 135 9.73 -4.88 -5.25
C GLY A 135 10.96 -5.25 -4.39
N PHE A 136 10.82 -5.15 -3.08
CA PHE A 136 11.95 -5.18 -2.15
C PHE A 136 12.09 -6.49 -1.35
N GLY A 137 11.06 -7.34 -1.32
CA GLY A 137 11.01 -8.49 -0.43
C GLY A 137 11.16 -9.85 -1.13
N SER A 138 11.06 -10.88 -0.30
CA SER A 138 11.04 -12.29 -0.73
C SER A 138 10.08 -13.04 0.19
N PRO A 139 8.78 -13.05 -0.12
CA PRO A 139 7.78 -13.76 0.67
C PRO A 139 7.92 -15.27 0.56
N ASP A 140 7.42 -16.00 1.56
CA ASP A 140 7.54 -17.46 1.65
C ASP A 140 6.65 -18.19 0.63
N ALA A 141 5.50 -17.61 0.25
CA ALA A 141 4.55 -18.23 -0.69
C ALA A 141 3.70 -17.22 -1.45
N TRP A 142 3.17 -17.65 -2.59
CA TRP A 142 2.27 -16.88 -3.45
C TRP A 142 1.45 -17.81 -4.35
N VAL A 143 0.32 -17.33 -4.85
CA VAL A 143 -0.47 -18.07 -5.86
C VAL A 143 -0.03 -17.72 -7.29
N ALA A 144 0.50 -16.51 -7.51
CA ALA A 144 1.08 -16.06 -8.76
C ALA A 144 2.23 -15.08 -8.48
N LYS A 145 3.16 -14.98 -9.44
CA LYS A 145 4.32 -14.08 -9.37
C LYS A 145 4.38 -13.24 -10.65
N ILE A 146 4.69 -11.96 -10.48
CA ILE A 146 4.88 -11.02 -11.59
C ILE A 146 6.27 -10.37 -11.50
N GLU A 147 6.95 -10.27 -12.63
CA GLU A 147 8.29 -9.65 -12.73
C GLU A 147 8.22 -8.16 -13.09
N LYS A 148 7.06 -7.68 -13.49
CA LYS A 148 6.73 -6.27 -13.77
C LYS A 148 5.23 -6.07 -13.70
N ILE A 149 4.78 -4.84 -13.53
CA ILE A 149 3.38 -4.52 -13.27
C ILE A 149 2.44 -4.98 -14.41
N GLU A 150 2.88 -4.88 -15.67
CA GLU A 150 2.07 -5.27 -16.82
C GLU A 150 1.82 -6.80 -16.93
N ASP A 151 2.53 -7.61 -16.16
CA ASP A 151 2.25 -9.06 -16.12
C ASP A 151 0.89 -9.36 -15.48
N LEU A 152 0.34 -8.44 -14.66
CA LEU A 152 -1.03 -8.54 -14.14
C LEU A 152 -2.09 -8.67 -15.25
N LEU A 153 -1.84 -8.11 -16.43
CA LEU A 153 -2.77 -8.19 -17.56
C LEU A 153 -2.87 -9.58 -18.19
N LYS A 154 -2.02 -10.53 -17.75
CA LYS A 154 -1.95 -11.90 -18.27
C LYS A 154 -2.54 -12.94 -17.30
N LEU A 155 -2.82 -12.51 -16.07
CA LEU A 155 -3.45 -13.34 -15.02
C LEU A 155 -4.98 -13.34 -15.20
#